data_d2495411f1a5ca7153abae85943f61f1
#
_entry.id   d2495411f1a5ca7153abae85943f61f1
#
_cell.length_a   1.000
_cell.length_b   1.000
_cell.length_c   1.000
_cell.angle_alpha   90.00
_cell.angle_beta   90.00
_cell.angle_gamma   90.00
#
_symmetry.space_group_name_H-M   'P 1'
#
loop_
_entity.id
_entity.type
_entity.pdbx_description
1 polymer ?
#
loop_
_entity_poly.entity_id
_entity_poly.type
_entity_poly.pdbx_seq_one_letter_code
_entity_poly.pdbx_strand_id
1 'polypeptide(L)'
;KDITIYVSSGGSGTGIKAVIDGTADFGLVAREVKDSEKAKIKDYNEIKVGIDALTIAVNPENPLYAVKDNLTKEEIIKIFSGEYKTWNQVDPSLPNQEIIVVTRDLGGGAHEVFQQKIMGSVEVTKDAIQAPSMGALVTKVKENPYAIGYASYGMLGQNKGQIVAFKVNGVAPTDETITDGSYMIQRPLLIVGKGNMGGVAD
;
A
#
# COMPACT_ATOMS: atom_id res chain seq x y z
N LYS A 1 24.57 -22.73 -18.58
CA LYS A 1 24.96 -22.57 -17.15
C LYS A 1 23.66 -22.62 -16.35
N ASP A 2 23.57 -23.55 -15.39
CA ASP A 2 22.45 -23.60 -14.49
C ASP A 2 22.60 -22.48 -13.47
N ILE A 3 21.55 -21.61 -13.34
CA ILE A 3 21.52 -20.54 -12.35
C ILE A 3 20.54 -20.96 -11.27
N THR A 4 20.98 -20.98 -10.02
CA THR A 4 20.11 -21.24 -8.86
C THR A 4 19.80 -19.92 -8.17
N ILE A 5 18.51 -19.63 -8.00
CA ILE A 5 18.05 -18.43 -7.33
C ILE A 5 17.48 -18.80 -5.95
N TYR A 6 18.02 -18.21 -4.90
CA TYR A 6 17.50 -18.32 -3.54
C TYR A 6 16.67 -17.08 -3.21
N VAL A 7 15.42 -17.27 -2.79
CA VAL A 7 14.51 -16.18 -2.43
C VAL A 7 14.16 -16.29 -0.96
N SER A 8 14.34 -15.19 -0.22
CA SER A 8 13.87 -15.04 1.16
C SER A 8 12.77 -13.98 1.22
N SER A 9 11.79 -14.17 2.10
CA SER A 9 10.69 -13.23 2.30
C SER A 9 11.06 -12.16 3.31
N GLY A 10 10.54 -10.93 3.07
CA GLY A 10 10.73 -9.79 3.97
C GLY A 10 10.08 -8.54 3.40
N GLY A 11 10.06 -7.46 4.17
CA GLY A 11 9.63 -6.15 3.69
C GLY A 11 10.73 -5.43 2.89
N SER A 12 10.37 -4.30 2.24
CA SER A 12 11.32 -3.48 1.46
C SER A 12 12.58 -3.11 2.23
N GLY A 13 12.45 -2.73 3.51
CA GLY A 13 13.60 -2.43 4.36
C GLY A 13 14.53 -3.63 4.59
N THR A 14 13.98 -4.84 4.72
CA THR A 14 14.76 -6.07 4.83
C THR A 14 15.55 -6.34 3.56
N GLY A 15 14.92 -6.18 2.39
CA GLY A 15 15.60 -6.34 1.09
C GLY A 15 16.75 -5.36 0.92
N ILE A 16 16.54 -4.08 1.23
CA ILE A 16 17.59 -3.06 1.18
C ILE A 16 18.73 -3.39 2.17
N LYS A 17 18.39 -3.76 3.41
CA LYS A 17 19.38 -4.13 4.42
C LYS A 17 20.22 -5.33 3.98
N ALA A 18 19.62 -6.34 3.39
CA ALA A 18 20.33 -7.52 2.90
C ALA A 18 21.36 -7.15 1.81
N VAL A 19 21.03 -6.20 0.92
CA VAL A 19 21.99 -5.69 -0.08
C VAL A 19 23.12 -4.88 0.58
N ILE A 20 22.80 -4.03 1.56
CA ILE A 20 23.81 -3.27 2.32
C ILE A 20 24.79 -4.22 2.99
N ASP A 21 24.28 -5.21 3.72
CA ASP A 21 25.06 -6.17 4.48
C ASP A 21 25.79 -7.22 3.60
N GLY A 22 25.45 -7.27 2.29
CA GLY A 22 26.04 -8.25 1.34
C GLY A 22 25.54 -9.67 1.52
N THR A 23 24.40 -9.86 2.18
CA THR A 23 23.73 -11.18 2.39
C THR A 23 22.78 -11.53 1.23
N ALA A 24 22.47 -10.59 0.36
CA ALA A 24 21.75 -10.80 -0.89
C ALA A 24 22.36 -9.95 -2.00
N ASP A 25 22.35 -10.47 -3.23
CA ASP A 25 22.82 -9.77 -4.41
C ASP A 25 21.80 -8.68 -4.84
N PHE A 26 20.51 -8.97 -4.66
CA PHE A 26 19.40 -8.09 -5.01
C PHE A 26 18.38 -7.98 -3.89
N GLY A 27 17.80 -6.79 -3.75
CA GLY A 27 16.66 -6.52 -2.89
C GLY A 27 15.43 -6.17 -3.72
N LEU A 28 14.28 -6.81 -3.43
CA LEU A 28 13.00 -6.42 -4.00
C LEU A 28 12.36 -5.36 -3.11
N VAL A 29 12.04 -4.21 -3.67
CA VAL A 29 11.60 -3.02 -2.94
C VAL A 29 10.34 -2.46 -3.58
N ALA A 30 9.30 -2.26 -2.78
CA ALA A 30 8.02 -1.73 -3.23
C ALA A 30 7.78 -0.30 -2.68
N ARG A 31 8.76 0.56 -2.79
CA ARG A 31 8.75 2.00 -2.47
C ARG A 31 10.00 2.67 -3.04
N GLU A 32 10.03 3.98 -3.01
CA GLU A 32 11.27 4.72 -3.27
C GLU A 32 12.34 4.35 -2.23
N VAL A 33 13.58 4.22 -2.70
CA VAL A 33 14.73 4.00 -1.82
C VAL A 33 15.18 5.36 -1.27
N LYS A 34 15.32 5.46 0.04
CA LYS A 34 15.73 6.71 0.70
C LYS A 34 17.18 7.04 0.37
N ASP A 35 17.52 8.31 0.25
CA ASP A 35 18.90 8.75 -0.04
C ASP A 35 19.90 8.23 1.00
N SER A 36 19.47 8.17 2.28
CA SER A 36 20.26 7.59 3.37
C SER A 36 20.51 6.08 3.22
N GLU A 37 19.67 5.36 2.50
CA GLU A 37 19.83 3.94 2.18
C GLU A 37 20.73 3.78 0.93
N LYS A 38 20.49 4.59 -0.13
CA LYS A 38 21.31 4.61 -1.34
C LYS A 38 22.78 4.87 -1.02
N ALA A 39 23.05 5.83 -0.13
CA ALA A 39 24.41 6.17 0.30
C ALA A 39 25.17 5.04 1.01
N LYS A 40 24.48 4.03 1.53
CA LYS A 40 25.08 2.85 2.20
C LYS A 40 25.39 1.71 1.24
N ILE A 41 24.92 1.77 -0.01
CA ILE A 41 25.15 0.76 -1.02
C ILE A 41 26.22 1.27 -1.97
N LYS A 42 27.40 0.63 -1.94
CA LYS A 42 28.49 0.97 -2.88
C LYS A 42 28.02 0.68 -4.31
N ASP A 43 28.26 1.64 -5.23
CA ASP A 43 27.85 1.52 -6.63
C ASP A 43 26.35 1.18 -6.77
N TYR A 44 25.50 1.90 -6.00
CA TYR A 44 24.06 1.72 -5.98
C TYR A 44 23.48 1.74 -7.40
N ASN A 45 22.63 0.76 -7.68
CA ASN A 45 21.83 0.70 -8.90
C ASN A 45 20.42 0.16 -8.60
N GLU A 46 19.44 0.60 -9.40
CA GLU A 46 18.05 0.15 -9.30
C GLU A 46 17.44 -0.06 -10.69
N ILE A 47 16.60 -1.07 -10.80
CA ILE A 47 15.80 -1.32 -11.99
C ILE A 47 14.33 -1.22 -11.58
N LYS A 48 13.57 -0.29 -12.17
CA LYS A 48 12.13 -0.20 -12.01
C LYS A 48 11.46 -1.25 -12.88
N VAL A 49 10.85 -2.24 -12.26
CA VAL A 49 10.16 -3.35 -12.94
C VAL A 49 8.67 -3.13 -13.09
N GLY A 50 8.11 -2.16 -12.37
CA GLY A 50 6.69 -1.84 -12.47
C GLY A 50 6.27 -0.73 -11.49
N ILE A 51 4.98 -0.48 -11.48
CA ILE A 51 4.31 0.42 -10.53
C ILE A 51 3.15 -0.38 -9.93
N ASP A 52 2.99 -0.29 -8.62
CA ASP A 52 1.81 -0.77 -7.91
C ASP A 52 1.13 0.40 -7.20
N ALA A 53 -0.12 0.23 -6.83
CA ALA A 53 -0.87 1.24 -6.10
C ALA A 53 -1.59 0.62 -4.90
N LEU A 54 -1.85 1.45 -3.89
CA LEU A 54 -2.76 1.12 -2.81
C LEU A 54 -4.08 1.83 -3.04
N THR A 55 -5.16 1.09 -2.91
CA THR A 55 -6.52 1.62 -3.08
C THR A 55 -7.22 1.67 -1.73
N ILE A 56 -8.04 2.67 -1.49
CA ILE A 56 -8.87 2.74 -0.29
C ILE A 56 -10.09 1.85 -0.53
N ALA A 57 -10.08 0.69 0.10
CA ALA A 57 -10.99 -0.40 -0.19
C ALA A 57 -12.02 -0.62 0.93
N VAL A 58 -13.23 -0.92 0.52
CA VAL A 58 -14.37 -1.28 1.38
C VAL A 58 -15.15 -2.44 0.80
N ASN A 59 -16.04 -3.03 1.60
CA ASN A 59 -17.05 -3.95 1.13
C ASN A 59 -18.03 -3.21 0.18
N PRO A 60 -18.57 -3.84 -0.88
CA PRO A 60 -19.57 -3.23 -1.75
C PRO A 60 -20.84 -2.73 -1.02
N GLU A 61 -21.17 -3.32 0.12
CA GLU A 61 -22.30 -2.93 0.97
C GLU A 61 -21.94 -1.84 2.00
N ASN A 62 -20.75 -1.24 1.89
CA ASN A 62 -20.35 -0.16 2.79
C ASN A 62 -21.30 1.04 2.67
N PRO A 63 -21.84 1.56 3.78
CA PRO A 63 -22.85 2.61 3.75
C PRO A 63 -22.34 3.91 3.10
N LEU A 64 -21.06 4.25 3.25
CA LEU A 64 -20.49 5.45 2.62
C LEU A 64 -20.37 5.27 1.11
N TYR A 65 -19.95 4.09 0.64
CA TYR A 65 -19.82 3.83 -0.78
C TYR A 65 -21.15 3.90 -1.54
N ALA A 66 -22.27 3.61 -0.84
CA ALA A 66 -23.60 3.73 -1.41
C ALA A 66 -24.03 5.19 -1.70
N VAL A 67 -23.45 6.18 -1.00
CA VAL A 67 -23.81 7.61 -1.14
C VAL A 67 -22.74 8.43 -1.85
N LYS A 68 -21.47 8.03 -1.79
CA LYS A 68 -20.38 8.67 -2.53
C LYS A 68 -19.26 7.68 -2.84
N ASP A 69 -18.59 7.87 -3.96
CA ASP A 69 -17.50 7.01 -4.46
C ASP A 69 -16.11 7.67 -4.35
N ASN A 70 -16.01 8.83 -3.70
CA ASN A 70 -14.79 9.61 -3.57
C ASN A 70 -14.53 9.99 -2.12
N LEU A 71 -13.26 9.92 -1.72
CA LEU A 71 -12.76 10.44 -0.45
C LEU A 71 -11.64 11.45 -0.72
N THR A 72 -11.65 12.56 0.02
CA THR A 72 -10.50 13.45 0.05
C THR A 72 -9.41 12.85 0.92
N LYS A 73 -8.17 13.30 0.71
CA LYS A 73 -7.04 12.90 1.56
C LYS A 73 -7.32 13.21 3.04
N GLU A 74 -7.93 14.36 3.32
CA GLU A 74 -8.28 14.80 4.68
C GLU A 74 -9.32 13.85 5.32
N GLU A 75 -10.34 13.44 4.58
CA GLU A 75 -11.32 12.46 5.07
C GLU A 75 -10.66 11.11 5.38
N ILE A 76 -9.77 10.64 4.51
CA ILE A 76 -9.01 9.40 4.73
C ILE A 76 -8.17 9.51 6.01
N ILE A 77 -7.47 10.63 6.20
CA ILE A 77 -6.68 10.87 7.43
C ILE A 77 -7.59 10.81 8.67
N LYS A 78 -8.73 11.49 8.66
CA LYS A 78 -9.67 11.50 9.80
C LYS A 78 -10.25 10.13 10.11
N ILE A 79 -10.52 9.33 9.09
CA ILE A 79 -10.99 7.95 9.25
C ILE A 79 -9.87 7.08 9.86
N PHE A 80 -8.70 7.08 9.24
CA PHE A 80 -7.61 6.17 9.64
C PHE A 80 -6.91 6.59 10.93
N SER A 81 -6.96 7.87 11.31
CA SER A 81 -6.47 8.34 12.62
C SER A 81 -7.43 8.03 13.77
N GLY A 82 -8.69 7.68 13.45
CA GLY A 82 -9.75 7.50 14.46
C GLY A 82 -10.36 8.81 14.95
N GLU A 83 -10.13 9.93 14.27
CA GLU A 83 -10.87 11.18 14.52
C GLU A 83 -12.35 10.97 14.21
N TYR A 84 -12.66 10.32 13.08
CA TYR A 84 -13.99 9.77 12.82
C TYR A 84 -14.06 8.33 13.33
N LYS A 85 -14.93 8.07 14.29
CA LYS A 85 -15.14 6.74 14.90
C LYS A 85 -16.33 6.02 14.35
N THR A 86 -17.30 6.75 13.79
CA THR A 86 -18.54 6.21 13.26
C THR A 86 -18.83 6.79 11.89
N TRP A 87 -19.53 6.02 11.05
CA TRP A 87 -19.82 6.42 9.68
C TRP A 87 -20.66 7.70 9.57
N ASN A 88 -21.56 7.96 10.53
CA ASN A 88 -22.36 9.20 10.56
C ASN A 88 -21.52 10.46 10.91
N GLN A 89 -20.29 10.31 11.38
CA GLN A 89 -19.35 11.43 11.50
C GLN A 89 -18.72 11.81 10.16
N VAL A 90 -18.60 10.85 9.24
CA VAL A 90 -18.14 11.11 7.87
C VAL A 90 -19.23 11.78 7.05
N ASP A 91 -20.44 11.26 7.14
CA ASP A 91 -21.64 11.84 6.52
C ASP A 91 -22.84 11.63 7.44
N PRO A 92 -23.55 12.71 7.85
CA PRO A 92 -24.69 12.63 8.80
C PRO A 92 -25.86 11.76 8.33
N SER A 93 -25.96 11.46 7.04
CA SER A 93 -26.99 10.57 6.48
C SER A 93 -26.74 9.08 6.76
N LEU A 94 -25.53 8.74 7.22
CA LEU A 94 -25.10 7.36 7.43
C LEU A 94 -25.48 6.86 8.83
N PRO A 95 -25.52 5.52 9.02
CA PRO A 95 -25.81 4.94 10.32
C PRO A 95 -24.72 5.26 11.35
N ASN A 96 -25.14 5.36 12.62
CA ASN A 96 -24.20 5.47 13.75
C ASN A 96 -23.57 4.10 14.04
N GLN A 97 -22.70 3.65 13.12
CA GLN A 97 -21.97 2.39 13.19
C GLN A 97 -20.48 2.68 13.26
N GLU A 98 -19.77 1.91 14.06
CA GLU A 98 -18.33 2.03 14.23
C GLU A 98 -17.59 1.75 12.92
N ILE A 99 -16.58 2.56 12.63
CA ILE A 99 -15.66 2.35 11.51
C ILE A 99 -14.59 1.35 11.95
N ILE A 100 -14.52 0.22 11.28
CA ILE A 100 -13.47 -0.78 11.52
C ILE A 100 -12.30 -0.51 10.59
N VAL A 101 -11.25 0.11 11.11
CA VAL A 101 -10.04 0.41 10.35
C VAL A 101 -9.17 -0.84 10.28
N VAL A 102 -8.77 -1.24 9.07
CA VAL A 102 -7.89 -2.38 8.84
C VAL A 102 -6.62 -1.92 8.11
N THR A 103 -5.47 -2.22 8.70
CA THR A 103 -4.16 -1.86 8.14
C THR A 103 -3.29 -3.09 7.93
N ARG A 104 -2.19 -2.92 7.22
CA ARG A 104 -1.07 -3.86 7.22
C ARG A 104 -0.22 -3.66 8.48
N ASP A 105 0.67 -4.59 8.70
CA ASP A 105 1.75 -4.47 9.68
C ASP A 105 2.49 -3.14 9.51
N LEU A 106 2.66 -2.39 10.59
CA LEU A 106 3.20 -1.02 10.55
C LEU A 106 4.66 -0.95 10.06
N GLY A 107 5.41 -2.03 10.14
CA GLY A 107 6.78 -2.14 9.60
C GLY A 107 6.85 -2.53 8.14
N GLY A 108 5.72 -2.82 7.49
CA GLY A 108 5.68 -3.30 6.11
C GLY A 108 5.72 -2.17 5.07
N GLY A 109 6.28 -2.47 3.89
CA GLY A 109 6.40 -1.50 2.80
C GLY A 109 5.06 -0.91 2.32
N ALA A 110 3.97 -1.68 2.39
CA ALA A 110 2.63 -1.18 2.05
C ALA A 110 2.16 -0.10 3.04
N HIS A 111 2.33 -0.34 4.35
CA HIS A 111 1.99 0.67 5.35
C HIS A 111 2.88 1.91 5.23
N GLU A 112 4.18 1.74 4.98
CA GLU A 112 5.10 2.87 4.78
C GLU A 112 4.65 3.78 3.63
N VAL A 113 4.21 3.22 2.51
CA VAL A 113 3.66 4.00 1.37
C VAL A 113 2.37 4.71 1.75
N PHE A 114 1.43 4.03 2.41
CA PHE A 114 0.21 4.64 2.90
C PHE A 114 0.50 5.80 3.86
N GLN A 115 1.40 5.59 4.80
CA GLN A 115 1.84 6.63 5.74
C GLN A 115 2.43 7.84 5.03
N GLN A 116 3.34 7.64 4.07
CA GLN A 116 3.97 8.74 3.34
C GLN A 116 3.02 9.49 2.41
N LYS A 117 2.17 8.77 1.68
CA LYS A 117 1.30 9.37 0.65
C LYS A 117 0.04 10.01 1.23
N ILE A 118 -0.51 9.42 2.29
CA ILE A 118 -1.77 9.85 2.91
C ILE A 118 -1.55 10.48 4.28
N MET A 119 -1.09 9.71 5.27
CA MET A 119 -1.12 10.10 6.67
C MET A 119 -0.11 11.21 7.02
N GLY A 120 1.03 11.27 6.34
CA GLY A 120 2.09 12.24 6.65
C GLY A 120 2.64 12.03 8.07
N SER A 121 2.49 13.02 8.94
CA SER A 121 2.90 12.94 10.36
C SER A 121 1.81 12.40 11.29
N VAL A 122 0.59 12.18 10.78
CA VAL A 122 -0.53 11.65 11.57
C VAL A 122 -0.41 10.13 11.63
N GLU A 123 -0.52 9.55 12.81
CA GLU A 123 -0.48 8.10 12.97
C GLU A 123 -1.86 7.47 12.74
N VAL A 124 -1.86 6.23 12.25
CA VAL A 124 -3.07 5.40 12.21
C VAL A 124 -3.51 5.08 13.65
N THR A 125 -4.82 5.01 13.87
CA THR A 125 -5.38 4.69 15.18
C THR A 125 -4.83 3.37 15.74
N LYS A 126 -4.60 3.33 17.04
CA LYS A 126 -4.14 2.13 17.75
C LYS A 126 -5.20 1.03 17.78
N ASP A 127 -6.47 1.39 17.56
CA ASP A 127 -7.59 0.46 17.50
C ASP A 127 -7.70 -0.25 16.13
N ALA A 128 -6.87 0.11 15.16
CA ALA A 128 -6.84 -0.52 13.85
C ALA A 128 -6.43 -2.01 13.93
N ILE A 129 -7.17 -2.84 13.19
CA ILE A 129 -6.82 -4.25 13.02
C ILE A 129 -5.60 -4.35 12.11
N GLN A 130 -4.49 -4.85 12.63
CA GLN A 130 -3.29 -5.07 11.83
C GLN A 130 -3.34 -6.45 11.17
N ALA A 131 -3.41 -6.46 9.85
CA ALA A 131 -3.43 -7.69 9.05
C ALA A 131 -2.00 -8.11 8.65
N PRO A 132 -1.62 -9.38 8.84
CA PRO A 132 -0.26 -9.85 8.58
C PRO A 132 0.08 -9.94 7.09
N SER A 133 -0.94 -9.93 6.22
CA SER A 133 -0.77 -9.98 4.76
C SER A 133 -1.82 -9.14 4.05
N MET A 134 -1.59 -8.83 2.78
CA MET A 134 -2.56 -8.11 1.95
C MET A 134 -3.85 -8.95 1.77
N GLY A 135 -3.73 -10.26 1.60
CA GLY A 135 -4.89 -11.17 1.54
C GLY A 135 -5.71 -11.16 2.82
N ALA A 136 -5.06 -11.17 4.00
CA ALA A 136 -5.75 -11.10 5.28
C ALA A 136 -6.49 -9.76 5.46
N LEU A 137 -5.89 -8.64 5.02
CA LEU A 137 -6.56 -7.33 5.01
C LEU A 137 -7.82 -7.37 4.13
N VAL A 138 -7.69 -7.85 2.91
CA VAL A 138 -8.82 -7.96 1.97
C VAL A 138 -9.93 -8.85 2.54
N THR A 139 -9.59 -9.97 3.17
CA THR A 139 -10.57 -10.84 3.84
C THR A 139 -11.35 -10.08 4.91
N LYS A 140 -10.68 -9.32 5.77
CA LYS A 140 -11.33 -8.50 6.81
C LYS A 140 -12.31 -7.48 6.22
N VAL A 141 -11.93 -6.83 5.12
CA VAL A 141 -12.78 -5.86 4.43
C VAL A 141 -13.98 -6.53 3.78
N LYS A 142 -13.79 -7.70 3.15
CA LYS A 142 -14.89 -8.48 2.52
C LYS A 142 -15.93 -8.96 3.51
N GLU A 143 -15.50 -9.33 4.71
CA GLU A 143 -16.37 -9.94 5.74
C GLU A 143 -17.17 -8.91 6.54
N ASN A 144 -16.83 -7.61 6.44
CA ASN A 144 -17.45 -6.59 7.25
C ASN A 144 -17.81 -5.33 6.44
N PRO A 145 -19.11 -5.02 6.24
CA PRO A 145 -19.56 -3.82 5.53
C PRO A 145 -19.08 -2.49 6.15
N TYR A 146 -18.74 -2.49 7.44
CA TYR A 146 -18.28 -1.30 8.16
C TYR A 146 -16.77 -1.17 8.20
N ALA A 147 -16.04 -2.13 7.62
CA ALA A 147 -14.59 -2.08 7.53
C ALA A 147 -14.12 -1.20 6.38
N ILE A 148 -12.97 -0.55 6.59
CA ILE A 148 -12.21 0.19 5.59
C ILE A 148 -10.73 -0.15 5.73
N GLY A 149 -10.06 -0.34 4.62
CA GLY A 149 -8.63 -0.63 4.59
C GLY A 149 -7.99 -0.13 3.30
N TYR A 150 -6.70 -0.40 3.14
CA TYR A 150 -6.02 -0.16 1.87
C TYR A 150 -5.55 -1.48 1.26
N ALA A 151 -6.02 -1.76 0.06
CA ALA A 151 -5.66 -2.96 -0.69
C ALA A 151 -4.74 -2.60 -1.87
N SER A 152 -3.82 -3.51 -2.26
CA SER A 152 -3.09 -3.31 -3.50
C SER A 152 -4.03 -3.34 -4.70
N TYR A 153 -3.70 -2.59 -5.75
CA TYR A 153 -4.50 -2.54 -6.96
C TYR A 153 -4.67 -3.93 -7.61
N GLY A 154 -3.62 -4.76 -7.55
CA GLY A 154 -3.71 -6.15 -8.00
C GLY A 154 -4.73 -6.97 -7.21
N MET A 155 -4.81 -6.78 -5.88
CA MET A 155 -5.81 -7.46 -5.05
C MET A 155 -7.24 -6.96 -5.32
N LEU A 156 -7.41 -5.68 -5.66
CA LEU A 156 -8.70 -5.15 -6.08
C LEU A 156 -9.20 -5.89 -7.35
N GLY A 157 -8.33 -6.07 -8.34
CA GLY A 157 -8.64 -6.81 -9.57
C GLY A 157 -8.98 -8.29 -9.31
N GLN A 158 -8.22 -8.96 -8.45
CA GLN A 158 -8.44 -10.38 -8.08
C GLN A 158 -9.73 -10.61 -7.27
N ASN A 159 -10.23 -9.58 -6.57
CA ASN A 159 -11.43 -9.65 -5.74
C ASN A 159 -12.58 -8.80 -6.29
N LYS A 160 -12.67 -8.68 -7.61
CA LYS A 160 -13.69 -7.88 -8.30
C LYS A 160 -15.09 -8.27 -7.84
N GLY A 161 -15.88 -7.26 -7.44
CA GLY A 161 -17.24 -7.44 -6.91
C GLY A 161 -17.31 -7.87 -5.44
N GLN A 162 -16.19 -8.21 -4.80
CA GLN A 162 -16.11 -8.55 -3.37
C GLN A 162 -15.55 -7.40 -2.52
N ILE A 163 -14.73 -6.56 -3.11
CA ILE A 163 -14.31 -5.27 -2.59
C ILE A 163 -14.44 -4.21 -3.68
N VAL A 164 -14.61 -2.97 -3.28
CA VAL A 164 -14.63 -1.78 -4.15
C VAL A 164 -13.67 -0.74 -3.61
N ALA A 165 -13.20 0.15 -4.47
CA ALA A 165 -12.27 1.20 -4.09
C ALA A 165 -12.89 2.59 -4.30
N PHE A 166 -12.62 3.49 -3.35
CA PHE A 166 -12.91 4.91 -3.51
C PHE A 166 -11.96 5.57 -4.49
N LYS A 167 -12.45 6.56 -5.22
CA LYS A 167 -11.58 7.60 -5.79
C LYS A 167 -10.88 8.35 -4.65
N VAL A 168 -9.69 8.83 -4.90
CA VAL A 168 -8.94 9.67 -3.96
C VAL A 168 -8.73 11.04 -4.58
N ASN A 169 -9.22 12.09 -3.93
CA ASN A 169 -9.23 13.45 -4.48
C ASN A 169 -9.80 13.52 -5.90
N GLY A 170 -10.86 12.78 -6.18
CA GLY A 170 -11.51 12.71 -7.48
C GLY A 170 -10.87 11.80 -8.51
N VAL A 171 -9.73 11.17 -8.22
CA VAL A 171 -9.01 10.29 -9.16
C VAL A 171 -9.26 8.83 -8.81
N ALA A 172 -9.80 8.07 -9.76
CA ALA A 172 -10.01 6.63 -9.63
C ALA A 172 -8.69 5.86 -9.80
N PRO A 173 -8.47 4.75 -9.06
CA PRO A 173 -7.34 3.86 -9.30
C PRO A 173 -7.58 3.04 -10.58
N THR A 174 -6.95 3.42 -11.66
CA THR A 174 -6.97 2.71 -12.95
C THR A 174 -5.54 2.51 -13.45
N ASP A 175 -5.36 1.60 -14.41
CA ASP A 175 -4.05 1.39 -15.04
C ASP A 175 -3.47 2.71 -15.56
N GLU A 176 -4.31 3.55 -16.18
CA GLU A 176 -3.92 4.84 -16.73
C GLU A 176 -3.48 5.81 -15.63
N THR A 177 -4.33 6.06 -14.63
CA THR A 177 -4.06 7.04 -13.56
C THR A 177 -2.93 6.62 -12.63
N ILE A 178 -2.68 5.33 -12.47
CA ILE A 178 -1.53 4.78 -11.73
C ILE A 178 -0.25 4.99 -12.55
N THR A 179 -0.30 4.73 -13.86
CA THR A 179 0.88 4.81 -14.73
C THR A 179 1.29 6.25 -15.01
N ASP A 180 0.35 7.17 -15.23
CA ASP A 180 0.62 8.59 -15.48
C ASP A 180 0.92 9.39 -14.21
N GLY A 181 0.71 8.80 -13.02
CA GLY A 181 1.02 9.41 -11.73
C GLY A 181 -0.09 10.29 -11.16
N SER A 182 -1.24 10.41 -11.80
CA SER A 182 -2.36 11.21 -11.30
C SER A 182 -3.03 10.57 -10.06
N TYR A 183 -3.02 9.22 -9.96
CA TYR A 183 -3.44 8.54 -8.73
C TYR A 183 -2.33 8.58 -7.67
N MET A 184 -2.60 9.24 -6.55
CA MET A 184 -1.56 9.65 -5.62
C MET A 184 -0.96 8.52 -4.75
N ILE A 185 -1.68 7.41 -4.51
CA ILE A 185 -1.20 6.33 -3.64
C ILE A 185 -0.54 5.25 -4.49
N GLN A 186 0.52 5.59 -5.17
CA GLN A 186 1.30 4.68 -5.99
C GLN A 186 2.71 4.48 -5.44
N ARG A 187 3.32 3.36 -5.82
CA ARG A 187 4.67 2.97 -5.43
C ARG A 187 5.42 2.29 -6.57
N PRO A 188 6.71 2.56 -6.74
CA PRO A 188 7.52 1.79 -7.67
C PRO A 188 7.79 0.39 -7.12
N LEU A 189 7.91 -0.58 -8.02
CA LEU A 189 8.46 -1.89 -7.76
C LEU A 189 9.88 -1.90 -8.32
N LEU A 190 10.86 -2.05 -7.44
CA LEU A 190 12.27 -1.91 -7.77
C LEU A 190 13.03 -3.21 -7.46
N ILE A 191 14.01 -3.51 -8.30
CA ILE A 191 15.12 -4.41 -7.97
C ILE A 191 16.31 -3.51 -7.66
N VAL A 192 16.87 -3.67 -6.48
CA VAL A 192 18.01 -2.87 -5.98
C VAL A 192 19.23 -3.77 -5.84
N GLY A 193 20.39 -3.30 -6.25
CA GLY A 193 21.63 -4.05 -6.16
C GLY A 193 22.85 -3.15 -6.24
N LYS A 194 24.03 -3.79 -6.36
CA LYS A 194 25.35 -3.16 -6.49
C LYS A 194 25.84 -3.27 -7.94
N GLY A 195 26.47 -2.21 -8.43
CA GLY A 195 27.15 -2.22 -9.72
C GLY A 195 26.21 -2.35 -10.93
N ASN A 196 26.71 -2.89 -12.02
CA ASN A 196 25.93 -3.10 -13.24
C ASN A 196 25.03 -4.34 -13.10
N MET A 197 23.75 -4.15 -12.89
CA MET A 197 22.78 -5.23 -12.78
C MET A 197 22.32 -5.79 -14.15
N GLY A 198 22.75 -5.20 -15.25
CA GLY A 198 22.48 -5.65 -16.63
C GLY A 198 23.49 -6.66 -17.18
N GLY A 199 24.57 -6.94 -16.44
CA GLY A 199 25.68 -7.79 -16.92
C GLY A 199 25.52 -9.30 -16.70
N VAL A 200 24.33 -9.79 -16.34
CA VAL A 200 24.07 -11.24 -16.21
C VAL A 200 23.56 -11.85 -17.53
N ALA A 201 23.45 -11.06 -18.58
CA ALA A 201 22.90 -11.48 -19.87
C ALA A 201 23.95 -11.65 -20.98
N ASP A 202 25.27 -11.60 -20.67
CA ASP A 202 26.37 -11.92 -21.59
C ASP A 202 26.97 -13.32 -21.34
#